data_194641a91d2d1842b13e8e90cda5aab4
#
_entry.id   194641a91d2d1842b13e8e90cda5aab4
#
_cell.length_a   1.000
_cell.length_b   1.000
_cell.length_c   1.000
_cell.angle_alpha   90.00
_cell.angle_beta   90.00
_cell.angle_gamma   90.00
#
_symmetry.space_group_name_H-M   'P 1'
#
loop_
_entity.id
_entity.type
_entity.pdbx_description
1 polymer ?
#
loop_
_entity_poly.entity_id
_entity_poly.type
_entity_poly.pdbx_seq_one_letter_code
_entity_poly.pdbx_strand_id
1 'polypeptide(L)'
;KNVYGKEDTMITIQLDMFLAERFDMTFVDKDGEKKRPYIIHRTAMGCYERTLAWLIEKYAGLFPTWLCPEQVRVLPISEKYHDYANKVANELRGNGVKCTVDERAEKIGYKIRETRLDRVPYMLVVGAKEEEEGVVSVRSRYLGDEGQKPLDTFINDICKEIRTKEIRKIEVQEDQK
;
A
#
# COMPACT_ATOMS: atom_id res chain seq x y z
N LYS A 1 -10.80 17.35 6.71
CA LYS A 1 -12.25 17.09 6.63
C LYS A 1 -12.46 15.65 6.20
N ASN A 2 -13.39 14.96 6.82
CA ASN A 2 -13.82 13.61 6.43
C ASN A 2 -14.76 13.68 5.22
N VAL A 3 -15.26 12.53 4.74
CA VAL A 3 -16.16 12.44 3.58
C VAL A 3 -17.49 13.18 3.76
N TYR A 4 -17.90 13.46 5.00
CA TYR A 4 -19.09 14.24 5.35
C TYR A 4 -18.81 15.74 5.54
N GLY A 5 -17.57 16.19 5.27
CA GLY A 5 -17.15 17.59 5.43
C GLY A 5 -16.83 18.00 6.87
N LYS A 6 -16.95 17.09 7.85
CA LYS A 6 -16.63 17.37 9.26
C LYS A 6 -15.11 17.43 9.44
N GLU A 7 -14.64 18.37 10.26
CA GLU A 7 -13.24 18.51 10.61
C GLU A 7 -12.89 17.62 11.80
N ASP A 8 -11.86 16.81 11.64
CA ASP A 8 -11.28 15.97 12.67
C ASP A 8 -9.80 16.30 12.85
N THR A 9 -9.38 16.37 14.12
CA THR A 9 -7.98 16.63 14.45
C THR A 9 -7.15 15.38 14.23
N MET A 10 -6.15 15.45 13.34
CA MET A 10 -5.24 14.35 13.00
C MET A 10 -3.91 14.46 13.74
N ILE A 11 -3.38 15.66 13.87
CA ILE A 11 -2.07 15.95 14.45
C ILE A 11 -2.23 17.06 15.49
N THR A 12 -1.57 16.92 16.64
CA THR A 12 -1.57 17.92 17.69
C THR A 12 -0.15 18.29 18.09
N ILE A 13 0.03 19.57 18.42
CA ILE A 13 1.17 20.08 19.15
C ILE A 13 0.59 20.71 20.42
N GLN A 14 1.03 20.21 21.57
CA GLN A 14 0.54 20.64 22.87
C GLN A 14 1.70 21.21 23.68
N LEU A 15 1.56 22.41 24.18
CA LEU A 15 2.50 23.02 25.12
C LEU A 15 1.99 22.72 26.54
N ASP A 16 2.78 21.97 27.29
CA ASP A 16 2.47 21.55 28.64
C ASP A 16 3.40 22.24 29.63
N MET A 17 2.82 23.02 30.52
CA MET A 17 3.53 23.72 31.59
C MET A 17 3.32 23.05 32.95
N PHE A 18 2.36 22.12 33.03
CA PHE A 18 1.93 21.51 34.27
C PHE A 18 2.77 20.29 34.69
N LEU A 19 3.11 19.45 33.75
CA LEU A 19 3.88 18.23 34.05
C LEU A 19 5.27 18.55 34.59
N ALA A 20 5.93 19.57 34.07
CA ALA A 20 7.22 19.99 34.57
C ALA A 20 7.16 20.45 36.04
N GLU A 21 6.06 21.07 36.44
CA GLU A 21 5.81 21.42 37.83
C GLU A 21 5.51 20.18 38.68
N ARG A 22 4.61 19.32 38.21
CA ARG A 22 4.15 18.12 38.94
C ARG A 22 5.26 17.12 39.22
N PHE A 23 6.21 16.98 38.30
CA PHE A 23 7.36 16.09 38.42
C PHE A 23 8.62 16.78 38.92
N ASP A 24 8.53 18.05 39.35
CA ASP A 24 9.63 18.89 39.81
C ASP A 24 10.85 18.88 38.85
N MET A 25 10.57 18.92 37.56
CA MET A 25 11.60 18.92 36.52
C MET A 25 12.29 20.29 36.46
N THR A 26 13.61 20.27 36.43
CA THR A 26 14.42 21.49 36.28
C THR A 26 15.57 21.26 35.30
N PHE A 27 16.01 22.34 34.65
CA PHE A 27 17.25 22.37 33.87
C PHE A 27 18.10 23.57 34.32
N VAL A 28 19.40 23.51 34.08
CA VAL A 28 20.30 24.62 34.34
C VAL A 28 20.42 25.48 33.08
N ASP A 29 20.03 26.74 33.19
CA ASP A 29 20.09 27.68 32.08
C ASP A 29 21.48 28.30 31.95
N LYS A 30 21.67 29.12 30.92
CA LYS A 30 22.96 29.76 30.57
C LYS A 30 23.55 30.66 31.69
N ASP A 31 22.69 31.15 32.51
CA ASP A 31 23.01 31.98 33.72
C ASP A 31 23.40 31.12 34.93
N GLY A 32 23.35 29.79 34.83
CA GLY A 32 23.64 28.85 35.93
C GLY A 32 22.44 28.61 36.84
N GLU A 33 21.29 29.23 36.59
CA GLU A 33 20.11 29.08 37.41
C GLU A 33 19.27 27.86 37.02
N LYS A 34 18.60 27.28 38.01
CA LYS A 34 17.64 26.19 37.76
C LYS A 34 16.31 26.79 37.33
N LYS A 35 15.83 26.43 36.14
CA LYS A 35 14.54 26.83 35.60
C LYS A 35 13.67 25.63 35.27
N ARG A 36 12.36 25.81 35.25
CA ARG A 36 11.40 24.75 34.83
C ARG A 36 11.31 24.72 33.32
N PRO A 37 11.40 23.52 32.69
CA PRO A 37 11.20 23.41 31.25
C PRO A 37 9.72 23.50 30.87
N TYR A 38 9.45 23.90 29.65
CA TYR A 38 8.17 23.59 28.99
C TYR A 38 8.27 22.27 28.28
N ILE A 39 7.21 21.46 28.30
CA ILE A 39 7.15 20.17 27.61
C ILE A 39 6.32 20.35 26.37
N ILE A 40 6.86 19.95 25.22
CA ILE A 40 6.13 19.98 23.95
C ILE A 40 5.78 18.52 23.58
N HIS A 41 4.50 18.22 23.62
CA HIS A 41 3.97 16.95 23.11
C HIS A 41 3.62 17.13 21.63
N ARG A 42 4.21 16.32 20.78
CA ARG A 42 3.91 16.32 19.35
C ARG A 42 3.58 14.91 18.90
N THR A 43 2.44 14.75 18.21
CA THR A 43 2.12 13.53 17.49
C THR A 43 2.39 13.73 16.00
N ALA A 44 3.16 12.84 15.38
CA ALA A 44 3.45 12.92 13.95
C ALA A 44 2.28 12.37 13.11
N MET A 45 1.54 11.40 13.62
CA MET A 45 0.48 10.70 12.92
C MET A 45 -0.84 10.61 13.71
N GLY A 46 -0.86 11.09 14.95
CA GLY A 46 -2.00 10.95 15.86
C GLY A 46 -2.17 9.48 16.30
N CYS A 47 -3.39 9.02 16.27
CA CYS A 47 -3.76 7.64 16.52
C CYS A 47 -3.74 6.86 15.20
N TYR A 48 -3.13 5.67 15.18
CA TYR A 48 -3.04 4.82 13.99
C TYR A 48 -4.43 4.45 13.46
N GLU A 49 -5.33 4.08 14.36
CA GLU A 49 -6.69 3.66 14.01
C GLU A 49 -7.49 4.79 13.36
N ARG A 50 -7.38 6.00 13.87
CA ARG A 50 -8.04 7.19 13.30
C ARG A 50 -7.48 7.53 11.93
N THR A 51 -6.16 7.47 11.77
CA THR A 51 -5.50 7.73 10.49
C THR A 51 -5.90 6.68 9.46
N LEU A 52 -5.92 5.41 9.85
CA LEU A 52 -6.35 4.31 8.98
C LEU A 52 -7.82 4.46 8.58
N ALA A 53 -8.71 4.74 9.53
CA ALA A 53 -10.14 4.99 9.25
C ALA A 53 -10.33 6.13 8.24
N TRP A 54 -9.61 7.23 8.43
CA TRP A 54 -9.64 8.35 7.49
C TRP A 54 -9.15 7.99 6.09
N LEU A 55 -8.08 7.18 5.99
CA LEU A 55 -7.56 6.69 4.72
C LEU A 55 -8.57 5.76 4.03
N ILE A 56 -9.20 4.85 4.78
CA ILE A 56 -10.25 3.96 4.26
C ILE A 56 -11.42 4.78 3.69
N GLU A 57 -11.88 5.79 4.42
CA GLU A 57 -12.94 6.69 3.96
C GLU A 57 -12.52 7.44 2.69
N LYS A 58 -11.33 8.07 2.72
CA LYS A 58 -10.82 8.90 1.62
C LYS A 58 -10.68 8.13 0.31
N TYR A 59 -10.20 6.90 0.38
CA TYR A 59 -9.94 6.06 -0.80
C TYR A 59 -11.03 5.02 -1.04
N ALA A 60 -12.09 5.01 -0.24
CA ALA A 60 -13.11 3.96 -0.26
C ALA A 60 -12.50 2.53 -0.24
N GLY A 61 -11.36 2.37 0.47
CA GLY A 61 -10.56 1.15 0.51
C GLY A 61 -9.69 0.88 -0.73
N LEU A 62 -9.74 1.71 -1.78
CA LEU A 62 -8.90 1.59 -2.97
C LEU A 62 -7.59 2.37 -2.77
N PHE A 63 -6.76 1.92 -1.84
CA PHE A 63 -5.51 2.59 -1.52
C PHE A 63 -4.58 2.70 -2.74
N PRO A 64 -3.83 3.80 -2.89
CA PRO A 64 -2.74 3.85 -3.86
C PRO A 64 -1.78 2.68 -3.69
N THR A 65 -1.17 2.20 -4.76
CA THR A 65 -0.30 1.00 -4.74
C THR A 65 0.73 1.01 -3.62
N TRP A 66 1.37 2.16 -3.37
CA TRP A 66 2.40 2.29 -2.32
C TRP A 66 1.87 2.13 -0.89
N LEU A 67 0.56 2.32 -0.65
CA LEU A 67 -0.11 2.12 0.66
C LEU A 67 -0.75 0.73 0.79
N CYS A 68 -0.90 -0.02 -0.30
CA CYS A 68 -1.54 -1.33 -0.24
C CYS A 68 -0.71 -2.32 0.58
N PRO A 69 -1.35 -3.11 1.46
CA PRO A 69 -0.68 -4.21 2.17
C PRO A 69 -0.25 -5.33 1.21
N GLU A 70 -1.00 -5.56 0.15
CA GLU A 70 -0.69 -6.42 -0.98
C GLU A 70 -0.74 -5.58 -2.25
N GLN A 71 0.37 -5.53 -2.99
CA GLN A 71 0.52 -4.68 -4.16
C GLN A 71 0.33 -5.45 -5.46
N VAL A 72 0.72 -6.71 -5.45
CA VAL A 72 0.63 -7.62 -6.59
C VAL A 72 0.16 -8.97 -6.12
N ARG A 73 -0.73 -9.61 -6.88
CA ARG A 73 -1.08 -11.02 -6.73
C ARG A 73 -0.74 -11.77 -8.00
N VAL A 74 0.09 -12.80 -7.92
CA VAL A 74 0.41 -13.69 -9.05
C VAL A 74 -0.62 -14.81 -9.11
N LEU A 75 -1.21 -15.00 -10.27
CA LEU A 75 -2.31 -15.93 -10.51
C LEU A 75 -1.88 -17.00 -11.53
N PRO A 76 -1.34 -18.14 -11.10
CA PRO A 76 -1.06 -19.27 -11.99
C PRO A 76 -2.37 -19.85 -12.53
N ILE A 77 -2.43 -20.12 -13.85
CA ILE A 77 -3.58 -20.69 -14.54
C ILE A 77 -3.85 -22.13 -14.07
N SER A 78 -2.78 -22.89 -13.75
CA SER A 78 -2.84 -24.22 -13.19
C SER A 78 -1.65 -24.52 -12.29
N GLU A 79 -1.71 -25.62 -11.54
CA GLU A 79 -0.65 -26.07 -10.63
C GLU A 79 0.72 -26.23 -11.32
N LYS A 80 0.72 -26.55 -12.60
CA LYS A 80 1.95 -26.70 -13.40
C LYS A 80 2.82 -25.44 -13.41
N TYR A 81 2.23 -24.28 -13.22
CA TYR A 81 2.90 -22.98 -13.30
C TYR A 81 3.18 -22.36 -11.93
N HIS A 82 3.02 -23.14 -10.84
CA HIS A 82 3.30 -22.64 -9.48
C HIS A 82 4.78 -22.28 -9.33
N ASP A 83 5.70 -23.06 -9.90
CA ASP A 83 7.14 -22.77 -9.80
C ASP A 83 7.49 -21.46 -10.48
N TYR A 84 6.94 -21.21 -11.69
CA TYR A 84 7.12 -19.92 -12.36
C TYR A 84 6.46 -18.77 -11.61
N ALA A 85 5.24 -18.95 -11.10
CA ALA A 85 4.55 -17.95 -10.30
C ALA A 85 5.35 -17.59 -9.04
N ASN A 86 5.93 -18.56 -8.35
CA ASN A 86 6.78 -18.35 -7.19
C ASN A 86 8.09 -17.66 -7.55
N LYS A 87 8.70 -17.98 -8.70
CA LYS A 87 9.88 -17.27 -9.22
C LYS A 87 9.54 -15.79 -9.44
N VAL A 88 8.47 -15.48 -10.14
CA VAL A 88 7.98 -14.11 -10.37
C VAL A 88 7.73 -13.37 -9.04
N ALA A 89 7.05 -14.02 -8.10
CA ALA A 89 6.77 -13.42 -6.79
C ALA A 89 8.05 -13.16 -5.98
N ASN A 90 9.04 -14.05 -6.05
CA ASN A 90 10.31 -13.87 -5.34
C ASN A 90 11.15 -12.73 -5.94
N GLU A 91 11.14 -12.56 -7.25
CA GLU A 91 11.79 -11.42 -7.89
C GLU A 91 11.14 -10.10 -7.49
N LEU A 92 9.79 -10.04 -7.46
CA LEU A 92 9.06 -8.87 -6.97
C LEU A 92 9.39 -8.56 -5.50
N ARG A 93 9.37 -9.56 -4.63
CA ARG A 93 9.72 -9.40 -3.20
C ARG A 93 11.16 -8.96 -3.01
N GLY A 94 12.09 -9.48 -3.80
CA GLY A 94 13.50 -9.07 -3.81
C GLY A 94 13.67 -7.57 -4.13
N ASN A 95 12.74 -6.99 -4.90
CA ASN A 95 12.69 -5.58 -5.22
C ASN A 95 11.80 -4.75 -4.26
N GLY A 96 11.36 -5.33 -3.13
CA GLY A 96 10.58 -4.65 -2.10
C GLY A 96 9.09 -4.52 -2.40
N VAL A 97 8.58 -5.21 -3.42
CA VAL A 97 7.15 -5.23 -3.75
C VAL A 97 6.43 -6.28 -2.90
N LYS A 98 5.32 -5.90 -2.26
CA LYS A 98 4.48 -6.79 -1.46
C LYS A 98 3.63 -7.66 -2.38
N CYS A 99 4.02 -8.92 -2.53
CA CYS A 99 3.45 -9.84 -3.50
C CYS A 99 3.05 -11.18 -2.86
N THR A 100 1.92 -11.72 -3.28
CA THR A 100 1.45 -13.07 -2.94
C THR A 100 1.22 -13.89 -4.19
N VAL A 101 1.13 -15.22 -4.04
CA VAL A 101 0.76 -16.16 -5.09
C VAL A 101 -0.54 -16.84 -4.69
N ASP A 102 -1.51 -16.89 -5.59
CA ASP A 102 -2.76 -17.62 -5.37
C ASP A 102 -2.63 -19.06 -5.88
N GLU A 103 -2.19 -19.94 -5.00
CA GLU A 103 -1.97 -21.38 -5.32
C GLU A 103 -3.24 -22.24 -5.20
N ARG A 104 -4.40 -21.64 -4.95
CA ARG A 104 -5.65 -22.41 -4.83
C ARG A 104 -5.98 -23.11 -6.15
N ALA A 105 -6.54 -24.32 -6.06
CA ALA A 105 -7.00 -25.12 -7.21
C ALA A 105 -8.35 -24.59 -7.74
N GLU A 106 -8.37 -23.31 -8.18
CA GLU A 106 -9.56 -22.60 -8.65
C GLU A 106 -9.40 -22.13 -10.08
N LYS A 107 -10.51 -21.94 -10.79
CA LYS A 107 -10.52 -21.39 -12.14
C LYS A 107 -9.96 -19.99 -12.17
N ILE A 108 -9.14 -19.65 -13.17
CA ILE A 108 -8.50 -18.36 -13.30
C ILE A 108 -9.50 -17.18 -13.23
N GLY A 109 -10.68 -17.31 -13.84
CA GLY A 109 -11.72 -16.28 -13.77
C GLY A 109 -12.22 -16.01 -12.35
N TYR A 110 -12.29 -17.05 -11.51
CA TYR A 110 -12.63 -16.91 -10.10
C TYR A 110 -11.52 -16.18 -9.33
N LYS A 111 -10.26 -16.58 -9.51
CA LYS A 111 -9.09 -15.92 -8.90
C LYS A 111 -9.02 -14.44 -9.27
N ILE A 112 -9.27 -14.09 -10.54
CA ILE A 112 -9.30 -12.70 -11.00
C ILE A 112 -10.41 -11.91 -10.30
N ARG A 113 -11.63 -12.49 -10.20
CA ARG A 113 -12.76 -11.85 -9.55
C ARG A 113 -12.48 -11.60 -8.07
N GLU A 114 -12.00 -12.60 -7.35
CA GLU A 114 -11.64 -12.49 -5.92
C GLU A 114 -10.58 -11.41 -5.71
N THR A 115 -9.52 -11.40 -6.52
CA THR A 115 -8.45 -10.42 -6.43
C THR A 115 -8.97 -8.98 -6.64
N ARG A 116 -9.97 -8.80 -7.53
CA ARG A 116 -10.66 -7.51 -7.69
C ARG A 116 -11.47 -7.11 -6.46
N LEU A 117 -12.18 -8.06 -5.85
CA LEU A 117 -12.93 -7.83 -4.61
C LEU A 117 -12.02 -7.47 -3.45
N ASP A 118 -10.85 -8.10 -3.36
CA ASP A 118 -9.80 -7.79 -2.39
C ASP A 118 -9.09 -6.45 -2.68
N ARG A 119 -9.42 -5.79 -3.80
CA ARG A 119 -8.90 -4.48 -4.21
C ARG A 119 -7.40 -4.44 -4.39
N VAL A 120 -6.78 -5.57 -4.76
CA VAL A 120 -5.35 -5.64 -5.07
C VAL A 120 -5.06 -4.78 -6.32
N PRO A 121 -4.04 -3.91 -6.32
CA PRO A 121 -3.76 -3.01 -7.43
C PRO A 121 -3.41 -3.72 -8.74
N TYR A 122 -2.61 -4.77 -8.67
CA TYR A 122 -2.12 -5.50 -9.83
C TYR A 122 -2.29 -7.00 -9.68
N MET A 123 -2.65 -7.64 -10.77
CA MET A 123 -2.66 -9.09 -10.93
C MET A 123 -1.73 -9.48 -12.07
N LEU A 124 -0.91 -10.50 -11.86
CA LEU A 124 -0.07 -11.09 -12.89
C LEU A 124 -0.57 -12.49 -13.18
N VAL A 125 -1.18 -12.68 -14.33
CA VAL A 125 -1.61 -14.00 -14.77
C VAL A 125 -0.43 -14.68 -15.46
N VAL A 126 -0.15 -15.92 -15.08
CA VAL A 126 0.96 -16.70 -15.62
C VAL A 126 0.52 -18.10 -16.04
N GLY A 127 0.93 -18.50 -17.21
CA GLY A 127 0.66 -19.79 -17.83
C GLY A 127 1.83 -20.24 -18.69
N ALA A 128 1.59 -21.19 -19.60
CA ALA A 128 2.63 -21.78 -20.46
C ALA A 128 3.39 -20.74 -21.28
N LYS A 129 2.65 -19.81 -21.88
CA LYS A 129 3.23 -18.78 -22.74
C LYS A 129 4.10 -17.80 -21.95
N GLU A 130 3.61 -17.38 -20.80
CA GLU A 130 4.32 -16.46 -19.92
C GLU A 130 5.62 -17.09 -19.38
N GLU A 131 5.58 -18.37 -19.02
CA GLU A 131 6.75 -19.11 -18.57
C GLU A 131 7.79 -19.29 -19.70
N GLU A 132 7.35 -19.66 -20.91
CA GLU A 132 8.23 -19.88 -22.06
C GLU A 132 8.93 -18.59 -22.51
N GLU A 133 8.20 -17.48 -22.55
CA GLU A 133 8.69 -16.19 -23.01
C GLU A 133 9.32 -15.33 -21.88
N GLY A 134 9.22 -15.76 -20.62
CA GLY A 134 9.72 -15.00 -19.47
C GLY A 134 8.96 -13.68 -19.21
N VAL A 135 7.67 -13.65 -19.55
CA VAL A 135 6.80 -12.48 -19.44
C VAL A 135 5.70 -12.71 -18.41
N VAL A 136 4.93 -11.67 -18.13
CA VAL A 136 3.73 -11.71 -17.28
C VAL A 136 2.56 -11.02 -17.98
N SER A 137 1.37 -11.58 -17.88
CA SER A 137 0.13 -10.91 -18.33
C SER A 137 -0.38 -10.02 -17.23
N VAL A 138 -0.25 -8.71 -17.43
CA VAL A 138 -0.56 -7.68 -16.41
C VAL A 138 -2.02 -7.27 -16.48
N ARG A 139 -2.67 -7.29 -15.34
CA ARG A 139 -3.99 -6.68 -15.14
C ARG A 139 -3.94 -5.73 -13.97
N SER A 140 -4.37 -4.49 -14.17
CA SER A 140 -4.47 -3.52 -13.10
C SER A 140 -5.92 -3.13 -12.83
N ARG A 141 -6.18 -2.65 -11.64
CA ARG A 141 -7.47 -2.03 -11.34
C ARG A 141 -7.63 -0.66 -11.99
N TYR A 142 -6.54 -0.10 -12.54
CA TYR A 142 -6.52 1.23 -13.13
C TYR A 142 -6.94 1.22 -14.60
N LEU A 143 -6.36 0.32 -15.38
CA LEU A 143 -6.52 0.22 -16.83
C LEU A 143 -7.18 -1.09 -17.29
N GLY A 144 -7.41 -2.04 -16.40
CA GLY A 144 -7.91 -3.36 -16.72
C GLY A 144 -6.82 -4.27 -17.25
N ASP A 145 -7.02 -4.87 -18.43
CA ASP A 145 -6.03 -5.74 -19.08
C ASP A 145 -4.99 -4.89 -19.80
N GLU A 146 -3.75 -4.94 -19.36
CA GLU A 146 -2.60 -4.20 -19.92
C GLU A 146 -1.74 -5.07 -20.85
N GLY A 147 -2.15 -6.32 -21.08
CA GLY A 147 -1.43 -7.27 -21.94
C GLY A 147 -0.17 -7.82 -21.31
N GLN A 148 0.66 -8.42 -22.15
CA GLN A 148 1.92 -9.07 -21.74
C GLN A 148 3.06 -8.05 -21.65
N LYS A 149 3.86 -8.16 -20.60
CA LYS A 149 5.06 -7.34 -20.38
C LYS A 149 6.23 -8.22 -19.91
N PRO A 150 7.47 -7.91 -20.31
CA PRO A 150 8.65 -8.50 -19.68
C PRO A 150 8.63 -8.24 -18.17
N LEU A 151 8.99 -9.24 -17.38
CA LEU A 151 8.95 -9.15 -15.91
C LEU A 151 9.78 -7.98 -15.38
N ASP A 152 11.00 -7.79 -15.90
CA ASP A 152 11.88 -6.69 -15.51
C ASP A 152 11.26 -5.31 -15.76
N THR A 153 10.55 -5.16 -16.88
CA THR A 153 9.84 -3.91 -17.22
C THR A 153 8.74 -3.64 -16.21
N PHE A 154 7.93 -4.64 -15.89
CA PHE A 154 6.88 -4.49 -14.88
C PHE A 154 7.45 -4.16 -13.50
N ILE A 155 8.54 -4.82 -13.08
CA ILE A 155 9.23 -4.55 -11.80
C ILE A 155 9.69 -3.09 -11.75
N ASN A 156 10.33 -2.61 -12.81
CA ASN A 156 10.82 -1.23 -12.87
C ASN A 156 9.67 -0.21 -12.77
N ASP A 157 8.56 -0.47 -13.49
CA ASP A 157 7.39 0.40 -13.50
C ASP A 157 6.74 0.48 -12.10
N ILE A 158 6.46 -0.66 -11.48
CA ILE A 158 5.81 -0.69 -10.16
C ILE A 158 6.74 -0.14 -9.07
N CYS A 159 8.03 -0.42 -9.11
CA CYS A 159 8.99 0.15 -8.17
C CYS A 159 9.07 1.68 -8.29
N LYS A 160 9.00 2.20 -9.52
CA LYS A 160 8.93 3.64 -9.77
C LYS A 160 7.65 4.23 -9.17
N GLU A 161 6.48 3.62 -9.44
CA GLU A 161 5.18 4.05 -8.90
C GLU A 161 5.19 4.08 -7.37
N ILE A 162 5.70 3.02 -6.72
CA ILE A 162 5.82 2.94 -5.27
C ILE A 162 6.74 4.02 -4.71
N ARG A 163 7.91 4.22 -5.31
CA ARG A 163 8.92 5.20 -4.86
C ARG A 163 8.44 6.63 -5.01
N THR A 164 7.76 6.95 -6.10
CA THR A 164 7.21 8.28 -6.35
C THR A 164 5.91 8.54 -5.60
N LYS A 165 5.34 7.51 -4.94
CA LYS A 165 4.05 7.56 -4.25
C LYS A 165 2.93 8.04 -5.16
N GLU A 166 2.94 7.58 -6.40
CA GLU A 166 1.98 7.98 -7.42
C GLU A 166 0.54 7.64 -6.99
N ILE A 167 -0.38 8.53 -7.29
CA ILE A 167 -1.83 8.32 -7.09
C ILE A 167 -2.46 8.24 -8.47
N ARG A 168 -2.59 7.02 -8.97
CA ARG A 168 -3.21 6.77 -10.28
C ARG A 168 -4.74 6.90 -10.20
N LYS A 169 -5.32 7.43 -11.25
CA LYS A 169 -6.79 7.44 -11.43
C LYS A 169 -7.24 6.10 -11.99
N ILE A 170 -8.45 5.69 -11.63
CA ILE A 170 -9.08 4.49 -12.18
C ILE A 170 -9.77 4.92 -13.48
N GLU A 171 -9.29 4.39 -14.60
CA GLU A 171 -9.83 4.65 -15.95
C GLU A 171 -10.62 3.46 -16.49
N VAL A 172 -10.90 2.46 -15.65
CA VAL A 172 -11.68 1.29 -16.07
C VAL A 172 -13.06 1.78 -16.51
N GLN A 173 -13.35 1.64 -17.79
CA GLN A 173 -14.72 1.76 -18.28
C GLN A 173 -15.55 0.71 -17.52
N GLU A 174 -16.63 1.16 -16.88
CA GLU A 174 -17.63 0.24 -16.33
C GLU A 174 -18.07 -0.65 -17.49
N ASP A 175 -17.65 -1.90 -17.48
CA ASP A 175 -18.23 -2.92 -18.34
C ASP A 175 -19.73 -2.91 -18.05
N GLN A 176 -20.48 -2.36 -18.98
CA GLN A 176 -21.91 -2.39 -18.98
C GLN A 176 -22.34 -3.85 -18.86
N LYS A 177 -22.98 -4.15 -17.72
CA LYS A 177 -23.78 -5.33 -17.32
C LYS A 177 -23.53 -6.65 -18.02
#